data_e35445c4716c6ecfe990a0b80edea5a5
#
_entry.id   e35445c4716c6ecfe990a0b80edea5a5
#
_cell.length_a   1.000
_cell.length_b   1.000
_cell.length_c   1.000
_cell.angle_alpha   90.00
_cell.angle_beta   90.00
_cell.angle_gamma   90.00
#
_symmetry.space_group_name_H-M   'P 1'
#
loop_
_entity.id
_entity.type
_entity.pdbx_description
1 polymer ?
#
loop_
_entity_poly.entity_id
_entity_poly.type
_entity_poly.pdbx_seq_one_letter_code
_entity_poly.pdbx_strand_id
1 'polypeptide(L)'
;MLLFLSTLTLTFQSCKGKSSSNLTAATDSLSDDALMDTVQRRTFLYFWEGAEPNSGLAPERYHVDGVYPQNDANVVTSGGSGFGIMAILAGIDRGYVTRQEGLERMEKIVSFLETADRFHGAYP
;
A
#
# COMPACT_ATOMS: atom_id res chain seq x y z
N MET A 1 60.29 -35.30 -2.05
CA MET A 1 59.65 -34.17 -2.65
C MET A 1 58.24 -34.12 -2.05
N LEU A 2 58.08 -33.38 -0.92
CA LEU A 2 56.83 -33.29 -0.13
C LEU A 2 56.00 -32.13 -0.66
N LEU A 3 54.79 -32.40 -1.17
CA LEU A 3 53.80 -31.44 -1.57
C LEU A 3 52.98 -31.06 -0.35
N PHE A 4 53.09 -29.79 0.13
CA PHE A 4 52.25 -29.20 1.13
C PHE A 4 50.92 -28.76 0.49
N LEU A 5 49.83 -29.42 0.87
CA LEU A 5 48.48 -29.05 0.51
C LEU A 5 47.93 -28.06 1.56
N SER A 6 47.96 -26.75 1.23
CA SER A 6 47.43 -25.70 2.08
C SER A 6 45.91 -25.63 1.92
N THR A 7 45.18 -26.08 2.95
CA THR A 7 43.72 -25.91 3.04
C THR A 7 43.39 -24.52 3.57
N LEU A 8 42.87 -23.66 2.69
CA LEU A 8 42.37 -22.36 3.03
C LEU A 8 40.96 -22.47 3.64
N THR A 9 40.86 -22.39 4.95
CA THR A 9 39.58 -22.36 5.66
C THR A 9 39.04 -20.91 5.68
N LEU A 10 37.97 -20.63 4.90
CA LEU A 10 37.23 -19.40 5.00
C LEU A 10 36.35 -19.41 6.28
N THR A 11 36.74 -18.61 7.26
CA THR A 11 35.92 -18.37 8.43
C THR A 11 34.89 -17.27 8.11
N PHE A 12 33.62 -17.65 8.00
CA PHE A 12 32.53 -16.68 7.95
C PHE A 12 32.38 -16.03 9.34
N GLN A 13 32.83 -14.80 9.45
CA GLN A 13 32.60 -13.97 10.63
C GLN A 13 31.19 -13.37 10.55
N SER A 14 30.27 -14.01 11.28
CA SER A 14 28.93 -13.47 11.49
C SER A 14 29.03 -12.19 12.29
N CYS A 15 28.61 -11.06 11.70
CA CYS A 15 28.48 -9.79 12.43
C CYS A 15 27.44 -9.94 13.54
N LYS A 16 27.91 -10.14 14.78
CA LYS A 16 27.10 -9.99 15.98
C LYS A 16 26.83 -8.51 16.17
N GLY A 17 25.66 -8.05 15.72
CA GLY A 17 25.15 -6.72 16.04
C GLY A 17 25.05 -6.56 17.56
N LYS A 18 25.69 -5.51 18.10
CA LYS A 18 25.54 -5.11 19.49
C LYS A 18 24.06 -4.80 19.74
N SER A 19 23.40 -5.64 20.53
CA SER A 19 22.10 -5.34 21.10
C SER A 19 22.23 -4.10 21.98
N SER A 20 21.72 -2.99 21.54
CA SER A 20 21.51 -1.79 22.34
C SER A 20 20.28 -2.03 23.21
N SER A 21 20.51 -2.61 24.39
CA SER A 21 19.53 -2.65 25.47
C SER A 21 19.41 -1.25 26.06
N ASN A 22 18.27 -0.58 25.82
CA ASN A 22 17.55 0.30 26.74
C ASN A 22 16.61 1.22 25.92
N LEU A 23 15.52 0.65 25.47
CA LEU A 23 14.28 1.39 25.20
C LEU A 23 13.14 0.46 25.63
N THR A 24 12.97 0.33 26.93
CA THR A 24 11.74 -0.18 27.52
C THR A 24 10.70 0.95 27.52
N ALA A 25 10.24 1.32 26.31
CA ALA A 25 8.87 1.74 26.17
C ALA A 25 8.09 0.43 26.04
N ALA A 26 7.13 0.20 26.89
CA ALA A 26 6.17 -0.87 26.75
C ALA A 26 5.37 -0.61 25.45
N THR A 27 5.93 -0.99 24.32
CA THR A 27 5.17 -1.24 23.13
C THR A 27 4.44 -2.54 23.43
N ASP A 28 3.16 -2.42 23.73
CA ASP A 28 2.24 -3.53 23.66
C ASP A 28 2.42 -4.09 22.24
N SER A 29 3.25 -5.13 22.10
CA SER A 29 3.59 -5.67 20.79
C SER A 29 2.36 -6.41 20.32
N LEU A 30 1.69 -5.82 19.32
CA LEU A 30 0.63 -6.50 18.59
C LEU A 30 1.15 -7.88 18.16
N SER A 31 0.30 -8.90 18.24
CA SER A 31 0.61 -10.16 17.57
C SER A 31 0.82 -9.92 16.06
N ASP A 32 1.54 -10.80 15.40
CA ASP A 32 1.80 -10.68 13.96
C ASP A 32 0.47 -10.58 13.18
N ASP A 33 -0.55 -11.33 13.56
CA ASP A 33 -1.88 -11.27 12.94
C ASP A 33 -2.54 -9.91 13.14
N ALA A 34 -2.49 -9.35 14.36
CA ALA A 34 -3.06 -8.04 14.66
C ALA A 34 -2.30 -6.91 13.95
N LEU A 35 -0.97 -7.05 13.81
CA LEU A 35 -0.14 -6.13 13.05
C LEU A 35 -0.51 -6.17 11.56
N MET A 36 -0.64 -7.36 10.98
CA MET A 36 -1.02 -7.55 9.58
C MET A 36 -2.41 -6.99 9.30
N ASP A 37 -3.39 -7.24 10.17
CA ASP A 37 -4.73 -6.66 10.03
C ASP A 37 -4.69 -5.13 10.09
N THR A 38 -3.91 -4.56 11.00
CA THR A 38 -3.72 -3.11 11.10
C THR A 38 -3.12 -2.53 9.82
N VAL A 39 -2.08 -3.16 9.27
CA VAL A 39 -1.43 -2.72 8.02
C VAL A 39 -2.42 -2.79 6.86
N GLN A 40 -3.13 -3.91 6.71
CA GLN A 40 -4.11 -4.09 5.63
C GLN A 40 -5.24 -3.06 5.72
N ARG A 41 -5.78 -2.83 6.92
CA ARG A 41 -6.82 -1.83 7.13
C ARG A 41 -6.32 -0.41 6.78
N ARG A 42 -5.11 -0.04 7.22
CA ARG A 42 -4.52 1.28 6.90
C ARG A 42 -4.27 1.44 5.40
N THR A 43 -3.81 0.40 4.74
CA THR A 43 -3.64 0.39 3.28
C THR A 43 -4.99 0.54 2.56
N PHE A 44 -6.03 -0.16 3.03
CA PHE A 44 -7.38 -0.01 2.50
C PHE A 44 -7.88 1.44 2.60
N LEU A 45 -7.66 2.11 3.73
CA LEU A 45 -8.11 3.50 3.94
C LEU A 45 -7.50 4.48 2.93
N TYR A 46 -6.27 4.25 2.45
CA TYR A 46 -5.70 5.06 1.37
C TYR A 46 -6.59 5.05 0.12
N PHE A 47 -7.13 3.90 -0.24
CA PHE A 47 -8.02 3.76 -1.40
C PHE A 47 -9.47 4.15 -1.10
N TRP A 48 -9.90 4.04 0.16
CA TRP A 48 -11.29 4.28 0.54
C TRP A 48 -11.55 5.73 0.93
N GLU A 49 -10.81 6.25 1.91
CA GLU A 49 -10.95 7.62 2.39
C GLU A 49 -10.15 8.60 1.53
N GLY A 50 -8.99 8.16 1.02
CA GLY A 50 -8.13 8.97 0.17
C GLY A 50 -8.55 9.04 -1.29
N ALA A 51 -9.62 8.34 -1.70
CA ALA A 51 -10.12 8.39 -3.07
C ALA A 51 -10.49 9.82 -3.50
N GLU A 52 -10.25 10.15 -4.77
CA GLU A 52 -10.62 11.44 -5.32
C GLU A 52 -12.16 11.62 -5.24
N PRO A 53 -12.64 12.74 -4.68
CA PRO A 53 -14.06 12.89 -4.27
C PRO A 53 -15.06 12.80 -5.41
N ASN A 54 -14.72 13.20 -6.63
CA ASN A 54 -15.67 13.20 -7.75
C ASN A 54 -15.74 11.85 -8.45
N SER A 55 -14.58 11.24 -8.69
CA SER A 55 -14.48 9.98 -9.44
C SER A 55 -14.53 8.74 -8.56
N GLY A 56 -14.09 8.83 -7.31
CA GLY A 56 -13.87 7.67 -6.45
C GLY A 56 -12.61 6.87 -6.80
N LEU A 57 -11.79 7.36 -7.73
CA LEU A 57 -10.55 6.73 -8.17
C LEU A 57 -9.39 6.99 -7.20
N ALA A 58 -8.34 6.17 -7.27
CA ALA A 58 -7.19 6.32 -6.40
C ALA A 58 -6.32 7.51 -6.81
N PRO A 59 -5.86 8.34 -5.84
CA PRO A 59 -4.95 9.42 -6.10
C PRO A 59 -3.59 8.90 -6.56
N GLU A 60 -2.85 9.71 -7.29
CA GLU A 60 -1.49 9.37 -7.71
C GLU A 60 -0.56 9.24 -6.50
N ARG A 61 -0.71 10.16 -5.55
CA ARG A 61 0.14 10.24 -4.35
C ARG A 61 -0.62 10.88 -3.18
N TYR A 62 -0.03 10.73 -2.02
CA TYR A 62 -0.52 11.36 -0.80
C TYR A 62 0.61 12.16 -0.15
N HIS A 63 0.37 13.43 0.12
CA HIS A 63 1.28 14.31 0.84
C HIS A 63 0.84 14.40 2.31
N VAL A 64 1.70 13.94 3.22
CA VAL A 64 1.39 13.86 4.66
C VAL A 64 1.14 15.25 5.26
N ASP A 65 1.80 16.28 4.74
CA ASP A 65 1.64 17.68 5.14
C ASP A 65 0.43 18.38 4.48
N GLY A 66 -0.27 17.68 3.57
CA GLY A 66 -1.40 18.25 2.82
C GLY A 66 -1.00 19.31 1.80
N VAL A 67 0.29 19.49 1.53
CA VAL A 67 0.79 20.48 0.58
C VAL A 67 1.03 19.83 -0.79
N TYR A 68 0.39 20.34 -1.82
CA TYR A 68 0.46 19.84 -3.19
C TYR A 68 1.08 20.91 -4.11
N PRO A 69 2.41 21.06 -4.14
CA PRO A 69 3.08 22.16 -4.82
C PRO A 69 2.93 22.14 -6.35
N GLN A 70 2.61 20.97 -6.92
CA GLN A 70 2.37 20.79 -8.35
C GLN A 70 0.89 20.86 -8.73
N ASN A 71 0.03 21.24 -7.79
CA ASN A 71 -1.42 21.27 -7.95
C ASN A 71 -2.01 19.89 -8.34
N ASP A 72 -1.43 18.83 -7.80
CA ASP A 72 -1.71 17.43 -8.12
C ASP A 72 -2.61 16.72 -7.09
N ALA A 73 -3.26 17.49 -6.21
CA ALA A 73 -4.15 16.95 -5.17
C ALA A 73 -5.27 16.05 -5.71
N ASN A 74 -5.75 16.35 -6.92
CA ASN A 74 -6.85 15.64 -7.57
C ASN A 74 -6.40 14.75 -8.74
N VAL A 75 -5.08 14.57 -8.90
CA VAL A 75 -4.56 13.69 -9.94
C VAL A 75 -4.77 12.24 -9.54
N VAL A 76 -5.42 11.47 -10.41
CA VAL A 76 -5.64 10.04 -10.27
C VAL A 76 -4.82 9.27 -11.30
N THR A 77 -4.49 8.02 -11.02
CA THR A 77 -3.78 7.16 -11.96
C THR A 77 -4.60 5.94 -12.34
N SER A 78 -4.52 5.53 -13.59
CA SER A 78 -5.19 4.32 -14.08
C SER A 78 -4.70 3.06 -13.36
N GLY A 79 -3.38 2.94 -13.16
CA GLY A 79 -2.78 1.81 -12.42
C GLY A 79 -3.18 1.79 -10.96
N GLY A 80 -3.05 2.92 -10.24
CA GLY A 80 -3.49 3.05 -8.85
C GLY A 80 -4.98 2.77 -8.67
N SER A 81 -5.80 3.23 -9.62
CA SER A 81 -7.24 3.00 -9.60
C SER A 81 -7.61 1.53 -9.81
N GLY A 82 -6.87 0.79 -10.63
CA GLY A 82 -7.02 -0.65 -10.74
C GLY A 82 -6.77 -1.38 -9.41
N PHE A 83 -5.71 -1.01 -8.68
CA PHE A 83 -5.48 -1.49 -7.32
C PHE A 83 -6.56 -1.04 -6.34
N GLY A 84 -7.10 0.18 -6.49
CA GLY A 84 -8.21 0.68 -5.69
C GLY A 84 -9.48 -0.18 -5.81
N ILE A 85 -9.80 -0.63 -7.02
CA ILE A 85 -10.91 -1.56 -7.27
C ILE A 85 -10.67 -2.89 -6.52
N MET A 86 -9.47 -3.44 -6.59
CA MET A 86 -9.12 -4.66 -5.86
C MET A 86 -9.19 -4.44 -4.34
N ALA A 87 -8.78 -3.27 -3.85
CA ALA A 87 -8.86 -2.92 -2.45
C ALA A 87 -10.32 -2.84 -1.96
N ILE A 88 -11.26 -2.34 -2.78
CA ILE A 88 -12.70 -2.33 -2.44
C ILE A 88 -13.21 -3.75 -2.25
N LEU A 89 -12.87 -4.68 -3.15
CA LEU A 89 -13.27 -6.08 -3.04
C LEU A 89 -12.70 -6.74 -1.78
N ALA A 90 -11.40 -6.51 -1.50
CA ALA A 90 -10.77 -7.00 -0.28
C ALA A 90 -11.38 -6.38 0.99
N GLY A 91 -11.73 -5.09 0.94
CA GLY A 91 -12.39 -4.38 2.04
C GLY A 91 -13.78 -4.95 2.37
N ILE A 92 -14.54 -5.36 1.37
CA ILE A 92 -15.83 -6.05 1.54
C ILE A 92 -15.60 -7.42 2.17
N ASP A 93 -14.67 -8.21 1.65
CA ASP A 93 -14.35 -9.55 2.16
C ASP A 93 -13.86 -9.51 3.61
N ARG A 94 -13.08 -8.52 3.97
CA ARG A 94 -12.57 -8.28 5.32
C ARG A 94 -13.57 -7.61 6.25
N GLY A 95 -14.74 -7.19 5.77
CA GLY A 95 -15.73 -6.48 6.55
C GLY A 95 -15.33 -5.05 6.97
N TYR A 96 -14.39 -4.42 6.26
CA TYR A 96 -14.01 -3.03 6.48
C TYR A 96 -15.10 -2.07 5.99
N VAL A 97 -15.81 -2.47 4.96
CA VAL A 97 -16.99 -1.80 4.41
C VAL A 97 -18.04 -2.85 4.06
N THR A 98 -19.29 -2.43 4.02
CA THR A 98 -20.40 -3.29 3.60
C THR A 98 -20.37 -3.52 2.07
N ARG A 99 -21.01 -4.60 1.62
CA ARG A 99 -21.21 -4.85 0.20
C ARG A 99 -21.95 -3.71 -0.49
N GLN A 100 -22.90 -3.08 0.19
CA GLN A 100 -23.67 -1.96 -0.36
C GLN A 100 -22.81 -0.74 -0.57
N GLU A 101 -21.99 -0.34 0.41
CA GLU A 101 -21.05 0.76 0.28
C GLU A 101 -20.02 0.53 -0.83
N GLY A 102 -19.52 -0.71 -0.94
CA GLY A 102 -18.62 -1.10 -2.03
C GLY A 102 -19.27 -1.00 -3.41
N LEU A 103 -20.52 -1.44 -3.54
CA LEU A 103 -21.29 -1.31 -4.78
C LEU A 103 -21.47 0.16 -5.18
N GLU A 104 -21.92 1.00 -4.26
CA GLU A 104 -22.10 2.44 -4.49
C GLU A 104 -20.81 3.12 -4.95
N ARG A 105 -19.66 2.73 -4.36
CA ARG A 105 -18.36 3.22 -4.79
C ARG A 105 -18.01 2.74 -6.20
N MET A 106 -18.27 1.50 -6.53
CA MET A 106 -18.01 0.95 -7.86
C MET A 106 -18.89 1.62 -8.93
N GLU A 107 -20.18 1.84 -8.64
CA GLU A 107 -21.10 2.54 -9.52
C GLU A 107 -20.62 3.98 -9.80
N LYS A 108 -20.15 4.68 -8.77
CA LYS A 108 -19.55 6.01 -8.91
C LYS A 108 -18.35 6.00 -9.85
N ILE A 109 -17.42 5.06 -9.66
CA ILE A 109 -16.22 4.91 -10.50
C ILE A 109 -16.63 4.65 -11.96
N VAL A 110 -17.55 3.71 -12.21
CA VAL A 110 -17.99 3.37 -13.56
C VAL A 110 -18.66 4.57 -14.21
N SER A 111 -19.58 5.25 -13.51
CA SER A 111 -20.28 6.42 -14.04
C SER A 111 -19.31 7.55 -14.40
N PHE A 112 -18.25 7.75 -13.62
CA PHE A 112 -17.21 8.71 -13.96
C PHE A 112 -16.45 8.28 -15.23
N LEU A 113 -16.02 7.01 -15.28
CA LEU A 113 -15.25 6.48 -16.41
C LEU A 113 -16.06 6.47 -17.72
N GLU A 114 -17.38 6.34 -17.68
CA GLU A 114 -18.24 6.43 -18.88
C GLU A 114 -18.16 7.81 -19.56
N THR A 115 -17.92 8.86 -18.78
CA THR A 115 -17.84 10.25 -19.25
C THR A 115 -16.41 10.76 -19.42
N ALA A 116 -15.42 10.04 -18.95
CA ALA A 116 -14.02 10.44 -19.01
C ALA A 116 -13.47 10.35 -20.46
N ASP A 117 -12.58 11.27 -20.78
CA ASP A 117 -11.90 11.28 -22.07
C ASP A 117 -11.05 10.02 -22.27
N ARG A 118 -11.00 9.55 -23.52
CA ARG A 118 -10.24 8.36 -23.91
C ARG A 118 -9.43 8.64 -25.15
N PHE A 119 -8.22 8.09 -25.17
CA PHE A 119 -7.39 8.10 -26.36
C PHE A 119 -7.28 6.67 -26.91
N HIS A 120 -7.82 6.43 -28.11
CA HIS A 120 -7.89 5.09 -28.72
C HIS A 120 -8.49 4.00 -27.79
N GLY A 121 -9.44 4.38 -26.95
CA GLY A 121 -10.09 3.47 -26.00
C GLY A 121 -9.38 3.30 -24.66
N ALA A 122 -8.18 3.86 -24.49
CA ALA A 122 -7.46 3.88 -23.22
C ALA A 122 -7.75 5.18 -22.45
N TYR A 123 -7.79 5.08 -21.13
CA TYR A 123 -7.77 6.26 -20.25
C TYR A 123 -6.33 6.79 -20.13
N PRO A 124 -6.13 8.10 -20.06
CA PRO A 124 -4.80 8.70 -19.91
C PRO A 124 -4.12 8.32 -18.60
#